data_e3a16d3182f2ae84b779fe6cbd48c524
#
_entry.id   e3a16d3182f2ae84b779fe6cbd48c524
#
_cell.length_a   1.000
_cell.length_b   1.000
_cell.length_c   1.000
_cell.angle_alpha   90.00
_cell.angle_beta   90.00
_cell.angle_gamma   90.00
#
_symmetry.space_group_name_H-M   'P 1'
#
loop_
_entity.id
_entity.type
_entity.pdbx_description
1 polymer ?
#
loop_
_entity_poly.entity_id
_entity_poly.type
_entity_poly.pdbx_seq_one_letter_code
_entity_poly.pdbx_strand_id
1 'polypeptide(L)'
;MKTYGRKEKAAATKEKIFSTAVGLIKEKGYDAVTVSEICAQAGLAKGTFYVHYHSKEDIVRDSYYADLGAFVQQRYASFLERFPDASAGDRVLRFLNLELEFAEYVGYELTCLAYALNLGTCVPGPSEHLQKRTFSRILYREIAAHLDQARPGITAADAFTYLESAVRGILATWCFSNRGFRMQDAGAEYLAWAVRSVFPSSGGQPAPR
;
A
#
# COMPACT_ATOMS: atom_id res chain seq x y z
N MET A 1 12.16 -31.91 0.89
CA MET A 1 11.88 -30.88 1.91
C MET A 1 12.75 -29.66 1.60
N LYS A 2 12.18 -28.54 1.12
CA LYS A 2 12.97 -27.33 0.83
C LYS A 2 13.48 -26.73 2.13
N THR A 3 14.80 -26.70 2.31
CA THR A 3 15.47 -26.03 3.44
C THR A 3 15.41 -24.52 3.18
N TYR A 4 14.42 -23.86 3.77
CA TYR A 4 14.34 -22.40 3.72
C TYR A 4 15.53 -21.79 4.44
N GLY A 5 16.22 -20.85 3.78
CA GLY A 5 17.31 -20.11 4.41
C GLY A 5 16.84 -19.33 5.64
N ARG A 6 17.76 -18.97 6.54
CA ARG A 6 17.42 -18.24 7.79
C ARG A 6 16.63 -16.95 7.53
N LYS A 7 16.93 -16.26 6.44
CA LYS A 7 16.23 -15.03 6.01
C LYS A 7 14.78 -15.29 5.58
N GLU A 8 14.54 -16.38 4.85
CA GLU A 8 13.19 -16.76 4.39
C GLU A 8 12.30 -17.18 5.57
N LYS A 9 12.85 -17.90 6.54
CA LYS A 9 12.12 -18.27 7.78
C LYS A 9 11.76 -17.02 8.59
N ALA A 10 12.68 -16.05 8.70
CA ALA A 10 12.42 -14.80 9.41
C ALA A 10 11.33 -13.96 8.72
N ALA A 11 11.35 -13.87 7.38
CA ALA A 11 10.31 -13.19 6.60
C ALA A 11 8.95 -13.86 6.78
N ALA A 12 8.87 -15.18 6.64
CA ALA A 12 7.64 -15.95 6.85
C ALA A 12 7.09 -15.79 8.29
N THR A 13 7.98 -15.70 9.29
CA THR A 13 7.55 -15.43 10.67
C THR A 13 7.00 -14.02 10.85
N LYS A 14 7.62 -13.00 10.26
CA LYS A 14 7.12 -11.61 10.25
C LYS A 14 5.74 -11.53 9.59
N GLU A 15 5.58 -12.12 8.42
CA GLU A 15 4.31 -12.17 7.68
C GLU A 15 3.21 -12.87 8.52
N LYS A 16 3.54 -13.99 9.17
CA LYS A 16 2.61 -14.69 10.04
C LYS A 16 2.16 -13.82 11.23
N ILE A 17 3.09 -13.12 11.88
CA ILE A 17 2.76 -12.21 12.99
C ILE A 17 1.84 -11.09 12.49
N PHE A 18 2.15 -10.46 11.35
CA PHE A 18 1.36 -9.39 10.77
C PHE A 18 -0.05 -9.86 10.39
N SER A 19 -0.17 -10.94 9.61
CA SER A 19 -1.48 -11.43 9.17
C SER A 19 -2.37 -11.85 10.36
N THR A 20 -1.77 -12.45 11.39
CA THR A 20 -2.48 -12.78 12.64
C THR A 20 -2.93 -11.52 13.37
N ALA A 21 -2.07 -10.51 13.48
CA ALA A 21 -2.42 -9.24 14.12
C ALA A 21 -3.55 -8.51 13.36
N VAL A 22 -3.49 -8.46 12.01
CA VAL A 22 -4.57 -7.91 11.18
C VAL A 22 -5.89 -8.61 11.41
N GLY A 23 -5.89 -9.94 11.45
CA GLY A 23 -7.10 -10.72 11.72
C GLY A 23 -7.72 -10.39 13.08
N LEU A 24 -6.92 -10.37 14.13
CA LEU A 24 -7.37 -10.03 15.49
C LEU A 24 -7.86 -8.59 15.61
N ILE A 25 -7.15 -7.64 14.99
CA ILE A 25 -7.53 -6.22 15.01
C ILE A 25 -8.87 -5.99 14.30
N LYS A 26 -9.11 -6.67 13.19
CA LYS A 26 -10.40 -6.63 12.49
C LYS A 26 -11.56 -7.16 13.33
N GLU A 27 -11.29 -8.18 14.14
CA GLU A 27 -12.30 -8.84 14.97
C GLU A 27 -12.62 -8.04 16.25
N LYS A 28 -11.60 -7.49 16.92
CA LYS A 28 -11.72 -6.95 18.28
C LYS A 28 -11.36 -5.46 18.41
N GLY A 29 -10.84 -4.84 17.37
CA GLY A 29 -10.24 -3.49 17.43
C GLY A 29 -8.78 -3.52 17.90
N TYR A 30 -8.04 -2.48 17.50
CA TYR A 30 -6.59 -2.39 17.79
C TYR A 30 -6.27 -2.39 19.29
N ASP A 31 -7.01 -1.64 20.09
CA ASP A 31 -6.72 -1.48 21.51
C ASP A 31 -6.92 -2.78 22.32
N ALA A 32 -7.89 -3.58 21.94
CA ALA A 32 -8.20 -4.85 22.60
C ALA A 32 -7.20 -5.97 22.31
N VAL A 33 -6.41 -5.86 21.22
CA VAL A 33 -5.46 -6.89 20.82
C VAL A 33 -4.14 -6.78 21.59
N THR A 34 -3.68 -7.90 22.14
CA THR A 34 -2.42 -7.97 22.89
C THR A 34 -1.36 -8.79 22.17
N VAL A 35 -0.07 -8.50 22.44
CA VAL A 35 1.06 -9.31 21.94
C VAL A 35 0.91 -10.79 22.34
N SER A 36 0.35 -11.05 23.52
CA SER A 36 0.12 -12.41 24.01
C SER A 36 -0.86 -13.19 23.14
N GLU A 37 -1.97 -12.55 22.75
CA GLU A 37 -2.97 -13.14 21.85
C GLU A 37 -2.41 -13.36 20.44
N ILE A 38 -1.68 -12.37 19.90
CA ILE A 38 -1.01 -12.53 18.61
C ILE A 38 -0.09 -13.76 18.63
N CYS A 39 0.74 -13.89 19.66
CA CYS A 39 1.63 -15.04 19.81
C CYS A 39 0.89 -16.36 19.91
N ALA A 40 -0.16 -16.42 20.73
CA ALA A 40 -0.96 -17.62 20.94
C ALA A 40 -1.62 -18.07 19.64
N GLN A 41 -2.26 -17.15 18.92
CA GLN A 41 -2.93 -17.46 17.66
C GLN A 41 -1.95 -17.77 16.52
N ALA A 42 -0.79 -17.11 16.49
CA ALA A 42 0.27 -17.42 15.55
C ALA A 42 1.03 -18.73 15.89
N GLY A 43 0.79 -19.34 17.05
CA GLY A 43 1.55 -20.51 17.50
C GLY A 43 3.03 -20.21 17.73
N LEU A 44 3.35 -19.05 18.29
CA LEU A 44 4.71 -18.56 18.51
C LEU A 44 4.95 -18.26 20.00
N ALA A 45 6.17 -18.49 20.47
CA ALA A 45 6.59 -18.03 21.78
C ALA A 45 6.73 -16.48 21.79
N LYS A 46 6.44 -15.82 22.93
CA LYS A 46 6.65 -14.38 23.09
C LYS A 46 8.09 -13.93 22.76
N GLY A 47 9.08 -14.75 23.14
CA GLY A 47 10.47 -14.49 22.79
C GLY A 47 10.71 -14.39 21.29
N THR A 48 10.02 -15.23 20.49
CA THR A 48 10.10 -15.16 19.02
C THR A 48 9.50 -13.86 18.50
N PHE A 49 8.40 -13.40 19.08
CA PHE A 49 7.82 -12.10 18.73
C PHE A 49 8.84 -10.96 18.92
N TYR A 50 9.46 -10.89 20.10
CA TYR A 50 10.41 -9.83 20.45
C TYR A 50 11.75 -9.89 19.68
N VAL A 51 12.04 -10.99 19.00
CA VAL A 51 13.12 -11.05 17.99
C VAL A 51 12.78 -10.20 16.74
N HIS A 52 11.50 -10.06 16.43
CA HIS A 52 11.02 -9.42 15.19
C HIS A 52 10.46 -8.01 15.41
N TYR A 53 9.81 -7.75 16.55
CA TYR A 53 9.10 -6.51 16.88
C TYR A 53 9.28 -6.17 18.36
N HIS A 54 9.44 -4.88 18.68
CA HIS A 54 9.55 -4.45 20.07
C HIS A 54 8.17 -4.17 20.69
N SER A 55 7.16 -3.88 19.88
CA SER A 55 5.80 -3.55 20.31
C SER A 55 4.77 -3.92 19.26
N LYS A 56 3.49 -3.79 19.61
CA LYS A 56 2.36 -3.96 18.68
C LYS A 56 2.36 -2.88 17.58
N GLU A 57 2.78 -1.68 17.94
CA GLU A 57 2.94 -0.53 17.02
C GLU A 57 4.00 -0.79 15.96
N ASP A 58 5.08 -1.48 16.34
CA ASP A 58 6.15 -1.83 15.40
C ASP A 58 5.68 -2.78 14.31
N ILE A 59 4.74 -3.69 14.61
CA ILE A 59 4.11 -4.53 13.59
C ILE A 59 3.52 -3.66 12.50
N VAL A 60 2.73 -2.66 12.89
CA VAL A 60 2.06 -1.78 11.93
C VAL A 60 3.07 -0.96 11.15
N ARG A 61 4.04 -0.35 11.83
CA ARG A 61 5.06 0.51 11.21
C ARG A 61 5.92 -0.24 10.19
N ASP A 62 6.40 -1.43 10.57
CA ASP A 62 7.39 -2.17 9.79
C ASP A 62 6.75 -3.04 8.70
N SER A 63 5.55 -3.58 8.97
CA SER A 63 4.92 -4.57 8.08
C SER A 63 3.89 -3.97 7.14
N TYR A 64 3.15 -2.92 7.54
CA TYR A 64 2.09 -2.35 6.70
C TYR A 64 2.56 -2.04 5.27
N TYR A 65 3.71 -1.37 5.13
CA TYR A 65 4.23 -0.99 3.81
C TYR A 65 4.96 -2.13 3.09
N ALA A 66 5.50 -3.10 3.82
CA ALA A 66 6.07 -4.29 3.21
C ALA A 66 4.96 -5.15 2.60
N ASP A 67 3.87 -5.34 3.34
CA ASP A 67 2.72 -6.12 2.88
C ASP A 67 1.93 -5.39 1.79
N LEU A 68 1.78 -4.05 1.87
CA LEU A 68 1.28 -3.25 0.76
C LEU A 68 2.12 -3.50 -0.50
N GLY A 69 3.46 -3.48 -0.37
CA GLY A 69 4.35 -3.74 -1.50
C GLY A 69 4.14 -5.10 -2.13
N ALA A 70 4.02 -6.16 -1.33
CA ALA A 70 3.76 -7.52 -1.79
C ALA A 70 2.37 -7.66 -2.42
N PHE A 71 1.34 -7.11 -1.78
CA PHE A 71 -0.04 -7.10 -2.26
C PHE A 71 -0.16 -6.42 -3.63
N VAL A 72 0.41 -5.23 -3.76
CA VAL A 72 0.39 -4.47 -5.01
C VAL A 72 1.17 -5.21 -6.09
N GLN A 73 2.39 -5.66 -5.79
CA GLN A 73 3.24 -6.33 -6.78
C GLN A 73 2.56 -7.57 -7.38
N GLN A 74 1.97 -8.42 -6.55
CA GLN A 74 1.30 -9.63 -7.01
C GLN A 74 0.10 -9.32 -7.91
N ARG A 75 -0.79 -8.42 -7.46
CA ARG A 75 -2.01 -8.08 -8.21
C ARG A 75 -1.75 -7.28 -9.46
N TYR A 76 -0.75 -6.41 -9.41
CA TYR A 76 -0.34 -5.63 -10.57
C TYR A 76 0.29 -6.50 -11.66
N ALA A 77 1.12 -7.47 -11.30
CA ALA A 77 1.65 -8.44 -12.26
C ALA A 77 0.52 -9.22 -12.97
N SER A 78 -0.46 -9.72 -12.21
CA SER A 78 -1.63 -10.40 -12.79
C SER A 78 -2.47 -9.49 -13.70
N PHE A 79 -2.56 -8.20 -13.38
CA PHE A 79 -3.24 -7.23 -14.24
C PHE A 79 -2.49 -7.04 -15.56
N LEU A 80 -1.17 -6.90 -15.54
CA LEU A 80 -0.37 -6.73 -16.75
C LEU A 80 -0.42 -7.97 -17.67
N GLU A 81 -0.44 -9.18 -17.10
CA GLU A 81 -0.62 -10.42 -17.85
C GLU A 81 -1.97 -10.48 -18.55
N ARG A 82 -3.04 -10.02 -17.87
CA ARG A 82 -4.40 -10.05 -18.41
C ARG A 82 -4.68 -8.92 -19.41
N PHE A 83 -4.03 -7.78 -19.25
CA PHE A 83 -4.23 -6.57 -20.06
C PHE A 83 -2.89 -6.00 -20.56
N PRO A 84 -2.19 -6.74 -21.48
CA PRO A 84 -0.86 -6.34 -21.94
C PRO A 84 -0.87 -5.00 -22.69
N ASP A 85 -1.98 -4.67 -23.35
CA ASP A 85 -2.15 -3.45 -24.16
C ASP A 85 -2.83 -2.31 -23.39
N ALA A 86 -2.93 -2.41 -22.06
CA ALA A 86 -3.51 -1.35 -21.24
C ALA A 86 -2.72 -0.04 -21.43
N SER A 87 -3.44 1.09 -21.55
CA SER A 87 -2.83 2.42 -21.65
C SER A 87 -2.02 2.78 -20.39
N ALA A 88 -1.10 3.74 -20.50
CA ALA A 88 -0.35 4.24 -19.34
C ALA A 88 -1.29 4.71 -18.22
N GLY A 89 -2.36 5.43 -18.56
CA GLY A 89 -3.38 5.86 -17.61
C GLY A 89 -4.05 4.70 -16.89
N ASP A 90 -4.45 3.65 -17.61
CA ASP A 90 -5.09 2.46 -17.01
C ASP A 90 -4.12 1.69 -16.11
N ARG A 91 -2.85 1.55 -16.52
CA ARG A 91 -1.81 0.89 -15.74
C ARG A 91 -1.55 1.63 -14.43
N VAL A 92 -1.34 2.94 -14.49
CA VAL A 92 -1.10 3.77 -13.31
C VAL A 92 -2.33 3.83 -12.41
N LEU A 93 -3.53 3.99 -13.00
CA LEU A 93 -4.78 3.98 -12.23
C LEU A 93 -5.00 2.64 -11.51
N ARG A 94 -4.77 1.52 -12.21
CA ARG A 94 -4.87 0.19 -11.58
C ARG A 94 -3.88 0.04 -10.44
N PHE A 95 -2.63 0.46 -10.65
CA PHE A 95 -1.60 0.39 -9.61
C PHE A 95 -2.02 1.15 -8.34
N LEU A 96 -2.46 2.39 -8.49
CA LEU A 96 -2.86 3.24 -7.35
C LEU A 96 -4.14 2.76 -6.67
N ASN A 97 -5.10 2.21 -7.43
CA ASN A 97 -6.31 1.61 -6.85
C ASN A 97 -5.98 0.41 -5.95
N LEU A 98 -4.90 -0.31 -6.21
CA LEU A 98 -4.44 -1.40 -5.33
C LEU A 98 -4.04 -0.90 -3.93
N GLU A 99 -3.61 0.36 -3.78
CA GLU A 99 -3.36 0.96 -2.46
C GLU A 99 -4.68 1.20 -1.71
N LEU A 100 -5.73 1.63 -2.40
CA LEU A 100 -7.07 1.79 -1.82
C LEU A 100 -7.67 0.42 -1.43
N GLU A 101 -7.53 -0.58 -2.30
CA GLU A 101 -7.95 -1.96 -2.01
C GLU A 101 -7.21 -2.54 -0.79
N PHE A 102 -5.92 -2.26 -0.66
CA PHE A 102 -5.15 -2.71 0.50
C PHE A 102 -5.61 -2.05 1.79
N ALA A 103 -5.90 -0.74 1.76
CA ALA A 103 -6.43 -0.04 2.93
C ALA A 103 -7.77 -0.63 3.41
N GLU A 104 -8.66 -1.00 2.50
CA GLU A 104 -9.90 -1.73 2.85
C GLU A 104 -9.62 -3.15 3.33
N TYR A 105 -8.65 -3.83 2.70
CA TYR A 105 -8.26 -5.19 3.11
C TYR A 105 -7.74 -5.24 4.54
N VAL A 106 -6.86 -4.33 4.94
CA VAL A 106 -6.34 -4.29 6.32
C VAL A 106 -7.32 -3.65 7.31
N GLY A 107 -8.20 -2.79 6.82
CA GLY A 107 -9.25 -2.14 7.59
C GLY A 107 -8.89 -0.73 8.07
N TYR A 108 -9.92 -0.02 8.50
CA TYR A 108 -9.85 1.39 8.86
C TYR A 108 -8.85 1.70 9.97
N GLU A 109 -8.97 1.00 11.11
CA GLU A 109 -8.14 1.25 12.29
C GLU A 109 -6.65 1.09 11.98
N LEU A 110 -6.30 -0.01 11.27
CA LEU A 110 -4.92 -0.29 10.94
C LEU A 110 -4.36 0.74 9.94
N THR A 111 -5.17 1.16 8.97
CA THR A 111 -4.79 2.20 8.01
C THR A 111 -4.55 3.52 8.71
N CYS A 112 -5.47 3.97 9.57
CA CYS A 112 -5.32 5.21 10.34
C CYS A 112 -4.08 5.17 11.22
N LEU A 113 -3.84 4.05 11.92
CA LEU A 113 -2.68 3.88 12.78
C LEU A 113 -1.37 3.90 11.96
N ALA A 114 -1.34 3.22 10.82
CA ALA A 114 -0.17 3.23 9.93
C ALA A 114 0.16 4.65 9.45
N TYR A 115 -0.85 5.43 9.10
CA TYR A 115 -0.68 6.83 8.73
C TYR A 115 -0.17 7.68 9.89
N ALA A 116 -0.80 7.59 11.07
CA ALA A 116 -0.39 8.33 12.26
C ALA A 116 1.07 8.03 12.67
N LEU A 117 1.44 6.76 12.74
CA LEU A 117 2.79 6.34 13.11
C LEU A 117 3.84 6.80 12.08
N ASN A 118 3.51 6.76 10.79
CA ASN A 118 4.45 7.18 9.75
C ASN A 118 4.62 8.70 9.67
N LEU A 119 3.58 9.48 9.93
CA LEU A 119 3.68 10.93 10.04
C LEU A 119 4.50 11.33 11.27
N GLY A 120 4.32 10.65 12.41
CA GLY A 120 5.08 10.91 13.63
C GLY A 120 6.57 10.55 13.56
N THR A 121 6.98 9.72 12.60
CA THR A 121 8.38 9.32 12.39
C THR A 121 9.10 10.10 11.30
N CYS A 122 8.50 11.15 10.76
CA CYS A 122 9.16 12.06 9.81
C CYS A 122 10.34 12.76 10.49
N VAL A 123 11.51 12.13 10.44
CA VAL A 123 12.79 12.72 10.85
C VAL A 123 13.22 13.70 9.78
N PRO A 124 13.75 14.89 10.14
CA PRO A 124 14.33 15.82 9.19
C PRO A 124 15.44 15.16 8.37
N GLY A 125 15.25 15.03 7.07
CA GLY A 125 16.18 14.44 6.12
C GLY A 125 15.54 14.30 4.74
N PRO A 126 16.34 14.11 3.66
CA PRO A 126 15.78 13.93 2.34
C PRO A 126 14.81 12.74 2.34
N SER A 127 13.73 12.86 1.59
CA SER A 127 12.57 11.94 1.51
C SER A 127 12.93 10.54 0.95
N GLU A 128 14.08 9.99 1.35
CA GLU A 128 14.54 8.68 0.94
C GLU A 128 13.56 7.54 1.28
N HIS A 129 12.71 7.75 2.30
CA HIS A 129 11.73 6.75 2.70
C HIS A 129 10.69 6.43 1.62
N LEU A 130 10.29 7.40 0.82
CA LEU A 130 9.34 7.17 -0.29
C LEU A 130 9.99 6.36 -1.41
N GLN A 131 11.21 6.72 -1.80
CA GLN A 131 11.91 6.07 -2.91
C GLN A 131 12.44 4.66 -2.54
N LYS A 132 12.62 4.35 -1.26
CA LYS A 132 13.08 3.03 -0.80
C LYS A 132 11.97 1.97 -0.78
N ARG A 133 10.71 2.36 -0.81
CA ARG A 133 9.58 1.41 -0.80
C ARG A 133 9.44 0.72 -2.14
N THR A 134 9.24 -0.60 -2.12
CA THR A 134 9.15 -1.40 -3.35
C THR A 134 8.03 -0.92 -4.27
N PHE A 135 6.85 -0.62 -3.74
CA PHE A 135 5.71 -0.16 -4.54
C PHE A 135 5.96 1.22 -5.16
N SER A 136 6.57 2.17 -4.45
CA SER A 136 6.91 3.49 -5.00
C SER A 136 7.89 3.39 -6.16
N ARG A 137 8.85 2.46 -6.10
CA ARG A 137 9.78 2.21 -7.22
C ARG A 137 9.10 1.61 -8.44
N ILE A 138 8.11 0.74 -8.23
CA ILE A 138 7.34 0.16 -9.34
C ILE A 138 6.51 1.26 -10.01
N LEU A 139 5.79 2.06 -9.23
CA LEU A 139 5.00 3.19 -9.74
C LEU A 139 5.86 4.18 -10.52
N TYR A 140 7.00 4.59 -9.97
CA TYR A 140 7.90 5.50 -10.66
C TYR A 140 8.39 4.95 -12.00
N ARG A 141 8.76 3.67 -12.05
CA ARG A 141 9.19 3.00 -13.29
C ARG A 141 8.08 2.93 -14.32
N GLU A 142 6.86 2.64 -13.89
CA GLU A 142 5.69 2.58 -14.76
C GLU A 142 5.41 3.95 -15.38
N ILE A 143 5.43 5.01 -14.58
CA ILE A 143 5.28 6.40 -15.05
C ILE A 143 6.39 6.77 -16.03
N ALA A 144 7.65 6.50 -15.67
CA ALA A 144 8.79 6.84 -16.50
C ALA A 144 8.80 6.10 -17.85
N ALA A 145 8.38 4.84 -17.88
CA ALA A 145 8.32 4.03 -19.09
C ALA A 145 7.25 4.51 -20.10
N HIS A 146 6.27 5.25 -19.64
CA HIS A 146 5.14 5.72 -20.47
C HIS A 146 4.98 7.25 -20.45
N LEU A 147 6.07 7.97 -20.18
CA LEU A 147 6.03 9.44 -20.07
C LEU A 147 5.64 10.13 -21.39
N ASP A 148 5.85 9.46 -22.52
CA ASP A 148 5.42 9.89 -23.85
C ASP A 148 3.90 10.00 -24.00
N GLN A 149 3.13 9.29 -23.16
CA GLN A 149 1.67 9.35 -23.10
C GLN A 149 1.15 10.39 -22.07
N ALA A 150 2.06 10.98 -21.30
CA ALA A 150 1.70 12.02 -20.33
C ALA A 150 1.51 13.39 -21.00
N ARG A 151 0.93 14.33 -20.26
CA ARG A 151 0.84 15.71 -20.71
C ARG A 151 2.22 16.30 -20.99
N PRO A 152 2.39 17.08 -22.07
CA PRO A 152 3.64 17.74 -22.39
C PRO A 152 4.14 18.62 -21.23
N GLY A 153 5.45 18.56 -20.97
CA GLY A 153 6.10 19.39 -19.94
C GLY A 153 6.06 18.81 -18.52
N ILE A 154 5.43 17.67 -18.30
CA ILE A 154 5.49 16.96 -16.99
C ILE A 154 6.70 16.03 -16.98
N THR A 155 7.51 16.08 -15.92
CA THR A 155 8.57 15.08 -15.68
C THR A 155 8.02 13.85 -14.97
N ALA A 156 8.73 12.71 -15.06
CA ALA A 156 8.36 11.52 -14.33
C ALA A 156 8.36 11.74 -12.80
N ALA A 157 9.24 12.60 -12.29
CA ALA A 157 9.33 12.94 -10.87
C ALA A 157 8.12 13.78 -10.43
N ASP A 158 7.68 14.73 -11.25
CA ASP A 158 6.50 15.57 -10.95
C ASP A 158 5.23 14.71 -10.99
N ALA A 159 5.06 13.89 -12.02
CA ALA A 159 3.93 12.97 -12.15
C ALA A 159 3.85 12.00 -10.96
N PHE A 160 4.98 11.40 -10.58
CA PHE A 160 5.06 10.52 -9.42
C PHE A 160 4.69 11.24 -8.12
N THR A 161 5.29 12.41 -7.86
CA THR A 161 5.02 13.17 -6.64
C THR A 161 3.55 13.60 -6.55
N TYR A 162 2.98 14.05 -7.66
CA TYR A 162 1.57 14.45 -7.72
C TYR A 162 0.63 13.27 -7.45
N LEU A 163 0.83 12.14 -8.11
CA LEU A 163 -0.03 10.96 -7.97
C LEU A 163 0.10 10.28 -6.60
N GLU A 164 1.31 10.23 -6.05
CA GLU A 164 1.54 9.79 -4.65
C GLU A 164 0.84 10.74 -3.66
N SER A 165 0.87 12.04 -3.91
CA SER A 165 0.17 13.00 -3.07
C SER A 165 -1.35 12.83 -3.16
N ALA A 166 -1.88 12.55 -4.34
CA ALA A 166 -3.31 12.32 -4.54
C ALA A 166 -3.80 11.08 -3.78
N VAL A 167 -3.16 9.93 -3.95
CA VAL A 167 -3.57 8.69 -3.25
C VAL A 167 -3.42 8.82 -1.73
N ARG A 168 -2.34 9.45 -1.25
CA ARG A 168 -2.16 9.73 0.18
C ARG A 168 -3.20 10.68 0.73
N GLY A 169 -3.54 11.72 -0.02
CA GLY A 169 -4.60 12.67 0.34
C GLY A 169 -5.96 11.99 0.46
N ILE A 170 -6.30 11.09 -0.46
CA ILE A 170 -7.53 10.30 -0.42
C ILE A 170 -7.57 9.42 0.83
N LEU A 171 -6.50 8.67 1.08
CA LEU A 171 -6.40 7.77 2.24
C LEU A 171 -6.43 8.56 3.56
N ALA A 172 -5.70 9.68 3.66
CA ALA A 172 -5.71 10.54 4.83
C ALA A 172 -7.11 11.15 5.06
N THR A 173 -7.77 11.64 4.02
CA THR A 173 -9.13 12.20 4.12
C THR A 173 -10.12 11.13 4.57
N TRP A 174 -9.99 9.91 4.08
CA TRP A 174 -10.81 8.78 4.52
C TRP A 174 -10.62 8.48 6.01
N CYS A 175 -9.38 8.53 6.50
CA CYS A 175 -9.07 8.39 7.92
C CYS A 175 -9.67 9.54 8.74
N PHE A 176 -9.46 10.80 8.34
CA PHE A 176 -9.97 11.97 9.06
C PHE A 176 -11.50 12.09 9.05
N SER A 177 -12.15 11.65 7.99
CA SER A 177 -13.61 11.70 7.84
C SER A 177 -14.34 10.52 8.48
N ASN A 178 -13.65 9.66 9.22
CA ASN A 178 -14.22 8.44 9.79
C ASN A 178 -14.96 7.60 8.74
N ARG A 179 -14.29 7.27 7.64
CA ARG A 179 -14.89 6.56 6.49
C ARG A 179 -16.04 7.33 5.82
N GLY A 180 -15.93 8.66 5.72
CA GLY A 180 -16.97 9.52 5.16
C GLY A 180 -17.32 9.26 3.70
N PHE A 181 -16.57 8.38 3.01
CA PHE A 181 -16.87 7.90 1.66
C PHE A 181 -16.39 6.45 1.48
N ARG A 182 -16.88 5.77 0.44
CA ARG A 182 -16.42 4.42 0.09
C ARG A 182 -15.18 4.53 -0.80
N MET A 183 -14.14 3.80 -0.45
CA MET A 183 -12.86 3.82 -1.20
C MET A 183 -13.03 3.37 -2.64
N GLN A 184 -13.78 2.28 -2.87
CA GLN A 184 -13.98 1.69 -4.20
C GLN A 184 -14.94 2.48 -5.09
N ASP A 185 -15.63 3.48 -4.53
CA ASP A 185 -16.52 4.37 -5.28
C ASP A 185 -15.84 5.74 -5.44
N ALA A 186 -16.10 6.66 -4.50
CA ALA A 186 -15.60 8.03 -4.56
C ALA A 186 -14.06 8.11 -4.52
N GLY A 187 -13.39 7.27 -3.72
CA GLY A 187 -11.93 7.25 -3.67
C GLY A 187 -11.32 6.87 -5.01
N ALA A 188 -11.84 5.82 -5.65
CA ALA A 188 -11.39 5.40 -6.98
C ALA A 188 -11.69 6.45 -8.06
N GLU A 189 -12.83 7.16 -7.96
CA GLU A 189 -13.18 8.24 -8.88
C GLU A 189 -12.23 9.45 -8.74
N TYR A 190 -11.93 9.88 -7.51
CA TYR A 190 -10.98 10.97 -7.26
C TYR A 190 -9.59 10.62 -7.80
N LEU A 191 -9.17 9.38 -7.63
CA LEU A 191 -7.91 8.90 -8.16
C LEU A 191 -7.90 8.88 -9.68
N ALA A 192 -9.00 8.48 -10.31
CA ALA A 192 -9.15 8.53 -11.76
C ALA A 192 -9.07 9.95 -12.30
N TRP A 193 -9.59 10.95 -11.59
CA TRP A 193 -9.42 12.37 -11.97
C TRP A 193 -7.94 12.77 -11.90
N ALA A 194 -7.24 12.41 -10.84
CA ALA A 194 -5.83 12.71 -10.70
C ALA A 194 -4.99 12.03 -11.81
N VAL A 195 -5.22 10.76 -12.12
CA VAL A 195 -4.50 10.06 -13.18
C VAL A 195 -4.79 10.68 -14.56
N ARG A 196 -6.05 10.99 -14.88
CA ARG A 196 -6.41 11.64 -16.14
C ARG A 196 -5.82 13.05 -16.29
N SER A 197 -5.52 13.74 -15.20
CA SER A 197 -4.82 15.04 -15.27
C SER A 197 -3.37 14.91 -15.72
N VAL A 198 -2.74 13.75 -15.54
CA VAL A 198 -1.37 13.43 -15.97
C VAL A 198 -1.37 12.67 -17.30
N PHE A 199 -2.20 11.65 -17.42
CA PHE A 199 -2.35 10.77 -18.59
C PHE A 199 -3.76 10.98 -19.18
N PRO A 200 -3.95 11.98 -20.04
CA PRO A 200 -5.25 12.22 -20.67
C PRO A 200 -5.61 11.03 -21.56
N SER A 201 -6.84 10.55 -21.46
CA SER A 201 -7.34 9.50 -22.36
C SER A 201 -7.28 10.03 -23.80
N SER A 202 -6.54 9.36 -24.66
CA SER A 202 -6.65 9.56 -26.11
C SER A 202 -8.07 9.11 -26.48
N GLY A 203 -8.98 10.05 -26.74
CA GLY A 203 -10.38 10.00 -27.15
C GLY A 203 -10.96 8.62 -27.46
N GLY A 204 -11.20 7.79 -26.45
CA GLY A 204 -11.76 6.44 -26.58
C GLY A 204 -12.35 5.99 -25.23
N GLN A 205 -13.48 5.35 -25.29
CA GLN A 205 -14.37 4.86 -24.23
C GLN A 205 -13.71 4.51 -22.89
N PRO A 206 -14.36 4.79 -21.75
CA PRO A 206 -13.87 4.36 -20.44
C PRO A 206 -13.71 2.84 -20.43
N ALA A 207 -12.56 2.38 -19.87
CA ALA A 207 -12.28 0.97 -19.69
C ALA A 207 -13.40 0.29 -18.86
N PRO A 208 -13.77 -0.96 -19.16
CA PRO A 208 -14.77 -1.69 -18.39
C PRO A 208 -14.31 -1.86 -16.92
N ARG A 209 -15.24 -1.63 -16.00
CA ARG A 209 -15.08 -1.78 -14.54
C ARG A 209 -14.78 -3.21 -14.12
#